data_b6b48607ff4ba10690bfae736cf8e8e2
#
_entry.id   b6b48607ff4ba10690bfae736cf8e8e2
#
_cell.length_a   1.000
_cell.length_b   1.000
_cell.length_c   1.000
_cell.angle_alpha   90.00
_cell.angle_beta   90.00
_cell.angle_gamma   90.00
#
_symmetry.space_group_name_H-M   'P 1'
#
loop_
_entity.id
_entity.type
_entity.pdbx_description
1 polymer ?
#
loop_
_entity_poly.entity_id
_entity_poly.type
_entity_poly.pdbx_seq_one_letter_code
_entity_poly.pdbx_strand_id
1 'polypeptide(L)'
;MTICYFSAQYLPTVGGVERYTWNLARCTVAAGHRAIVVTSALPNLPEHEIDGDGIEIYRLPVWPVMNGRFPVIKPGAHFHALTAQIWAQKLDFCVVQTRMYTQSVWAARAAKRRGIPMLVIDHSTGYMPMGNGLLGACGRLYEQVACRLVRGT
;
A
#
# COMPACT_ATOMS: atom_id res chain seq x y z
N MET A 1 -10.70 1.17 17.22
CA MET A 1 -9.59 0.45 16.55
C MET A 1 -8.88 1.40 15.58
N THR A 2 -7.60 1.18 15.34
CA THR A 2 -6.83 1.87 14.30
C THR A 2 -6.54 0.89 13.16
N ILE A 3 -7.11 1.12 11.99
CA ILE A 3 -6.96 0.27 10.81
C ILE A 3 -6.08 0.98 9.80
N CYS A 4 -5.02 0.30 9.36
CA CYS A 4 -4.07 0.85 8.39
C CYS A 4 -4.23 0.17 7.02
N TYR A 5 -4.52 0.95 6.00
CA TYR A 5 -4.69 0.54 4.62
C TYR A 5 -3.40 0.82 3.83
N PHE A 6 -2.73 -0.20 3.37
CA PHE A 6 -1.57 -0.08 2.49
C PHE A 6 -2.02 -0.22 1.03
N SER A 7 -2.06 0.90 0.32
CA SER A 7 -2.45 0.96 -1.09
C SER A 7 -1.39 1.72 -1.87
N ALA A 8 -0.69 1.05 -2.77
CA ALA A 8 0.41 1.66 -3.52
C ALA A 8 -0.04 2.88 -4.35
N GLN A 9 -1.30 2.93 -4.73
CA GLN A 9 -1.93 4.08 -5.36
C GLN A 9 -3.17 4.49 -4.57
N TYR A 10 -3.43 5.80 -4.50
CA TYR A 10 -4.55 6.38 -3.78
C TYR A 10 -4.92 7.75 -4.40
N LEU A 11 -5.99 8.35 -3.91
CA LEU A 11 -6.42 9.67 -4.37
C LEU A 11 -5.26 10.70 -4.31
N PRO A 12 -5.21 11.63 -5.28
CA PRO A 12 -6.20 11.95 -6.30
C PRO A 12 -6.12 11.07 -7.57
N THR A 13 -5.24 10.08 -7.63
CA THR A 13 -5.25 9.10 -8.72
C THR A 13 -6.57 8.34 -8.69
N VAL A 14 -7.29 8.30 -9.82
CA VAL A 14 -8.62 7.72 -9.90
C VAL A 14 -8.57 6.37 -10.61
N GLY A 15 -8.87 5.31 -9.87
CA GLY A 15 -9.00 3.95 -10.34
C GLY A 15 -9.93 3.14 -9.43
N GLY A 16 -10.12 1.87 -9.75
CA GLY A 16 -11.00 0.99 -8.98
C GLY A 16 -10.49 0.71 -7.58
N VAL A 17 -9.20 0.43 -7.45
CA VAL A 17 -8.53 0.12 -6.17
C VAL A 17 -8.49 1.33 -5.24
N GLU A 18 -8.19 2.51 -5.80
CA GLU A 18 -8.10 3.78 -5.09
C GLU A 18 -9.47 4.15 -4.49
N ARG A 19 -10.52 4.08 -5.31
CA ARG A 19 -11.90 4.32 -4.86
C ARG A 19 -12.38 3.30 -3.83
N TYR A 20 -12.04 2.04 -4.04
CA TYR A 20 -12.37 0.97 -3.09
C TYR A 20 -11.69 1.21 -1.74
N THR A 21 -10.40 1.53 -1.74
CA THR A 21 -9.64 1.82 -0.52
C THR A 21 -10.19 3.04 0.21
N TRP A 22 -10.48 4.12 -0.53
CA TRP A 22 -11.10 5.32 0.03
C TRP A 22 -12.46 5.03 0.68
N ASN A 23 -13.34 4.28 -0.01
CA ASN A 23 -14.64 3.91 0.56
C ASN A 23 -14.51 3.09 1.83
N LEU A 24 -13.59 2.10 1.88
CA LEU A 24 -13.33 1.34 3.09
C LEU A 24 -12.84 2.22 4.24
N ALA A 25 -11.89 3.12 3.97
CA ALA A 25 -11.36 4.04 4.97
C ALA A 25 -12.46 4.97 5.50
N ARG A 26 -13.32 5.52 4.64
CA ARG A 26 -14.49 6.32 5.05
C ARG A 26 -15.47 5.53 5.91
N CYS A 27 -15.80 4.30 5.53
CA CYS A 27 -16.66 3.44 6.33
C CYS A 27 -16.04 3.16 7.71
N THR A 28 -14.73 3.03 7.78
CA THR A 28 -13.98 2.86 9.04
C THR A 28 -14.14 4.09 9.93
N VAL A 29 -13.96 5.29 9.39
CA VAL A 29 -14.15 6.55 10.14
C VAL A 29 -15.60 6.71 10.56
N ALA A 30 -16.56 6.47 9.66
CA ALA A 30 -17.98 6.55 9.96
C ALA A 30 -18.43 5.57 11.07
N ALA A 31 -17.73 4.44 11.20
CA ALA A 31 -17.94 3.47 12.28
C ALA A 31 -17.26 3.87 13.62
N GLY A 32 -16.68 5.05 13.72
CA GLY A 32 -16.01 5.55 14.92
C GLY A 32 -14.61 4.99 15.15
N HIS A 33 -13.95 4.49 14.10
CA HIS A 33 -12.58 3.98 14.13
C HIS A 33 -11.61 4.95 13.46
N ARG A 34 -10.30 4.82 13.73
CA ARG A 34 -9.28 5.56 12.99
C ARG A 34 -8.89 4.80 11.71
N ALA A 35 -8.87 5.52 10.60
CA ALA A 35 -8.37 5.02 9.33
C ALA A 35 -7.06 5.73 8.96
N ILE A 36 -6.03 4.95 8.70
CA ILE A 36 -4.75 5.42 8.17
C ILE A 36 -4.57 4.82 6.78
N VAL A 37 -4.28 5.64 5.79
CA VAL A 37 -3.93 5.19 4.45
C VAL A 37 -2.45 5.46 4.20
N VAL A 38 -1.71 4.42 3.87
CA VAL A 38 -0.30 4.51 3.47
C VAL A 38 -0.22 4.26 1.97
N THR A 39 0.26 5.27 1.24
CA THR A 39 0.32 5.24 -0.23
C THR A 39 1.66 5.76 -0.76
N SER A 40 1.81 5.85 -2.08
CA SER A 40 2.99 6.41 -2.71
C SER A 40 2.94 7.92 -2.78
N ALA A 41 4.10 8.55 -2.61
CA ALA A 41 4.24 9.99 -2.80
C ALA A 41 3.95 10.39 -4.25
N LEU A 42 3.21 11.48 -4.39
CA LEU A 42 2.93 12.14 -5.67
C LEU A 42 3.47 13.57 -5.64
N PRO A 43 3.87 14.14 -6.78
CA PRO A 43 4.31 15.53 -6.85
C PRO A 43 3.23 16.47 -6.29
N ASN A 44 3.65 17.51 -5.58
CA ASN A 44 2.80 18.58 -5.06
C ASN A 44 1.76 18.17 -4.02
N LEU A 45 1.85 16.96 -3.46
CA LEU A 45 1.02 16.55 -2.33
C LEU A 45 1.86 16.48 -1.05
N PRO A 46 1.26 16.79 0.11
CA PRO A 46 1.93 16.68 1.39
C PRO A 46 2.27 15.22 1.69
N GLU A 47 3.35 15.01 2.41
CA GLU A 47 3.79 13.69 2.84
C GLU A 47 2.84 13.06 3.86
N HIS A 48 2.26 13.92 4.71
CA HIS A 48 1.30 13.55 5.73
C HIS A 48 0.17 14.59 5.78
N GLU A 49 -1.07 14.12 5.81
CA GLU A 49 -2.25 14.97 5.97
C GLU A 49 -3.40 14.18 6.60
N ILE A 50 -4.39 14.90 7.07
CA ILE A 50 -5.73 14.36 7.39
C ILE A 50 -6.68 15.00 6.40
N ASP A 51 -7.40 14.20 5.64
CA ASP A 51 -8.32 14.69 4.62
C ASP A 51 -9.68 15.15 5.21
N GLY A 52 -10.57 15.64 4.34
CA GLY A 52 -11.89 16.12 4.75
C GLY A 52 -12.83 15.03 5.30
N ASP A 53 -12.53 13.77 5.06
CA ASP A 53 -13.26 12.60 5.60
C ASP A 53 -12.66 12.10 6.93
N GLY A 54 -11.62 12.74 7.45
CA GLY A 54 -10.93 12.36 8.68
C GLY A 54 -9.97 11.17 8.52
N ILE A 55 -9.61 10.84 7.29
CA ILE A 55 -8.65 9.78 6.98
C ILE A 55 -7.24 10.35 7.07
N GLU A 56 -6.38 9.72 7.85
CA GLU A 56 -4.97 10.08 7.98
C GLU A 56 -4.14 9.43 6.86
N ILE A 57 -3.45 10.22 6.06
CA ILE A 57 -2.75 9.77 4.86
C ILE A 57 -1.25 9.97 5.01
N TYR A 58 -0.48 8.91 4.78
CA TYR A 58 0.99 8.93 4.69
C TYR A 58 1.43 8.55 3.28
N ARG A 59 2.32 9.35 2.67
CA ARG A 59 2.85 9.13 1.33
C ARG A 59 4.33 8.74 1.36
N LEU A 60 4.61 7.47 1.08
CA LEU A 60 5.96 6.91 1.10
C LEU A 60 6.76 7.34 -0.13
N PRO A 61 8.07 7.63 0.04
CA PRO A 61 8.94 7.91 -1.08
C PRO A 61 9.07 6.71 -2.01
N VAL A 62 8.90 6.93 -3.32
CA VAL A 62 8.92 5.89 -4.35
C VAL A 62 9.66 6.35 -5.61
N TRP A 63 10.13 5.38 -6.41
CA TRP A 63 10.47 5.59 -7.80
C TRP A 63 9.24 5.31 -8.67
N PRO A 64 8.80 6.26 -9.50
CA PRO A 64 7.59 6.11 -10.34
C PRO A 64 7.89 5.27 -11.59
N VAL A 65 8.06 3.98 -11.44
CA VAL A 65 8.30 3.07 -12.57
C VAL A 65 7.05 2.93 -13.42
N MET A 66 7.20 2.70 -14.72
CA MET A 66 6.10 2.58 -15.71
C MET A 66 5.14 3.78 -15.69
N ASN A 67 5.71 4.99 -15.75
CA ASN A 67 4.92 6.24 -15.67
C ASN A 67 4.03 6.32 -14.41
N GLY A 68 4.54 5.84 -13.28
CA GLY A 68 3.83 5.86 -12.00
C GLY A 68 2.83 4.72 -11.79
N ARG A 69 2.61 3.87 -12.78
CA ARG A 69 1.70 2.72 -12.63
C ARG A 69 2.23 1.64 -11.69
N PHE A 70 3.55 1.57 -11.54
CA PHE A 70 4.21 0.62 -10.65
C PHE A 70 5.20 1.36 -9.74
N PRO A 71 4.71 2.03 -8.68
CA PRO A 71 5.60 2.69 -7.73
C PRO A 71 6.43 1.66 -6.97
N VAL A 72 7.73 1.87 -6.96
CA VAL A 72 8.69 1.03 -6.23
C VAL A 72 9.18 1.80 -5.02
N ILE A 73 9.12 1.21 -3.83
CA ILE A 73 9.63 1.84 -2.60
C ILE A 73 11.07 2.30 -2.81
N LYS A 74 11.32 3.56 -2.44
CA LYS A 74 12.66 4.13 -2.39
C LYS A 74 13.19 4.04 -0.95
N PRO A 75 14.01 3.03 -0.62
CA PRO A 75 14.54 2.87 0.72
C PRO A 75 15.55 3.99 1.02
N GLY A 76 15.65 4.36 2.28
CA GLY A 76 16.57 5.40 2.76
C GLY A 76 16.14 5.95 4.11
N ALA A 77 16.92 6.87 4.66
CA ALA A 77 16.65 7.45 5.99
C ALA A 77 15.24 8.07 6.08
N HIS A 78 14.82 8.76 5.03
CA HIS A 78 13.49 9.36 4.93
C HIS A 78 12.35 8.32 4.98
N PHE A 79 12.46 7.25 4.19
CA PHE A 79 11.50 6.14 4.23
C PHE A 79 11.43 5.51 5.62
N HIS A 80 12.58 5.30 6.27
CA HIS A 80 12.63 4.71 7.61
C HIS A 80 12.03 5.63 8.67
N ALA A 81 12.28 6.93 8.61
CA ALA A 81 11.69 7.90 9.53
C ALA A 81 10.17 7.93 9.42
N LEU A 82 9.64 8.00 8.20
CA LEU A 82 8.19 8.04 7.96
C LEU A 82 7.50 6.73 8.37
N THR A 83 8.09 5.60 8.02
CA THR A 83 7.53 4.30 8.43
C THR A 83 7.59 4.06 9.93
N ALA A 84 8.61 4.61 10.64
CA ALA A 84 8.64 4.58 12.09
C ALA A 84 7.46 5.33 12.72
N GLN A 85 7.07 6.49 12.16
CA GLN A 85 5.89 7.24 12.60
C GLN A 85 4.61 6.43 12.40
N ILE A 86 4.45 5.78 11.24
CA ILE A 86 3.28 4.93 10.94
C ILE A 86 3.18 3.79 11.96
N TRP A 87 4.26 3.06 12.20
CA TRP A 87 4.26 1.92 13.12
C TRP A 87 4.14 2.31 14.60
N ALA A 88 4.44 3.57 14.96
CA ALA A 88 4.21 4.10 16.30
C ALA A 88 2.72 4.35 16.62
N GLN A 89 1.84 4.31 15.63
CA GLN A 89 0.39 4.59 15.75
C GLN A 89 -0.43 3.50 16.48
N LYS A 90 0.19 2.43 16.98
CA LYS A 90 -0.52 1.32 17.63
C LYS A 90 -1.65 0.74 16.75
N LEU A 91 -1.26 0.21 15.61
CA LEU A 91 -2.20 -0.36 14.64
C LEU A 91 -2.83 -1.66 15.18
N ASP A 92 -4.15 -1.75 15.12
CA ASP A 92 -4.90 -2.95 15.51
C ASP A 92 -5.05 -3.93 14.36
N PHE A 93 -5.12 -3.41 13.12
CA PHE A 93 -5.32 -4.23 11.93
C PHE A 93 -4.70 -3.58 10.69
N CYS A 94 -4.19 -4.39 9.78
CA CYS A 94 -3.67 -3.93 8.50
C CYS A 94 -4.47 -4.51 7.33
N VAL A 95 -4.77 -3.69 6.33
CA VAL A 95 -5.34 -4.11 5.05
C VAL A 95 -4.34 -3.77 3.95
N VAL A 96 -3.93 -4.78 3.21
CA VAL A 96 -2.97 -4.62 2.10
C VAL A 96 -3.70 -4.78 0.78
N GLN A 97 -3.68 -3.75 -0.05
CA GLN A 97 -4.34 -3.74 -1.35
C GLN A 97 -3.36 -4.20 -2.43
N THR A 98 -3.77 -5.18 -3.22
CA THR A 98 -3.05 -5.69 -4.40
C THR A 98 -1.66 -6.25 -4.08
N ARG A 99 -1.50 -7.55 -4.21
CA ARG A 99 -0.31 -8.32 -3.78
C ARG A 99 1.01 -7.96 -4.45
N MET A 100 0.95 -7.40 -5.68
CA MET A 100 2.12 -7.29 -6.56
C MET A 100 3.04 -6.10 -6.27
N TYR A 101 2.61 -5.08 -5.55
CA TYR A 101 3.42 -3.90 -5.30
C TYR A 101 4.51 -4.16 -4.26
N THR A 102 5.66 -3.52 -4.42
CA THR A 102 6.75 -3.59 -3.43
C THR A 102 6.30 -3.12 -2.05
N GLN A 103 5.41 -2.12 -2.00
CA GLN A 103 4.76 -1.64 -0.77
C GLN A 103 3.94 -2.75 -0.09
N SER A 104 3.19 -3.54 -0.85
CA SER A 104 2.36 -4.63 -0.32
C SER A 104 3.22 -5.71 0.32
N VAL A 105 4.29 -6.13 -0.35
CA VAL A 105 5.24 -7.11 0.18
C VAL A 105 5.92 -6.59 1.45
N TRP A 106 6.35 -5.32 1.44
CA TRP A 106 6.97 -4.69 2.61
C TRP A 106 5.99 -4.59 3.78
N ALA A 107 4.77 -4.10 3.53
CA ALA A 107 3.73 -3.92 4.55
C ALA A 107 3.35 -5.25 5.21
N ALA A 108 3.10 -6.29 4.40
CA ALA A 108 2.76 -7.63 4.89
C ALA A 108 3.85 -8.20 5.80
N ARG A 109 5.12 -8.12 5.37
CA ARG A 109 6.25 -8.59 6.20
C ARG A 109 6.45 -7.76 7.47
N ALA A 110 6.19 -6.46 7.39
CA ALA A 110 6.32 -5.56 8.53
C ALA A 110 5.20 -5.77 9.56
N ALA A 111 3.97 -5.98 9.12
CA ALA A 111 2.83 -6.32 9.98
C ALA A 111 3.05 -7.66 10.68
N LYS A 112 3.44 -8.70 9.93
CA LYS A 112 3.77 -10.02 10.50
C LYS A 112 4.82 -9.93 11.61
N ARG A 113 5.94 -9.23 11.37
CA ARG A 113 7.01 -9.09 12.37
C ARG A 113 6.56 -8.39 13.65
N ARG A 114 5.47 -7.63 13.58
CA ARG A 114 4.87 -6.92 14.71
C ARG A 114 3.69 -7.65 15.33
N GLY A 115 3.32 -8.82 14.81
CA GLY A 115 2.15 -9.58 15.26
C GLY A 115 0.83 -8.87 15.01
N ILE A 116 0.78 -7.94 14.03
CA ILE A 116 -0.45 -7.20 13.70
C ILE A 116 -1.26 -8.05 12.70
N PRO A 117 -2.53 -8.38 13.04
CA PRO A 117 -3.41 -9.08 12.12
C PRO A 117 -3.58 -8.33 10.80
N MET A 118 -3.62 -9.07 9.69
CA MET A 118 -3.79 -8.42 8.40
C MET A 118 -4.67 -9.21 7.43
N LEU A 119 -5.25 -8.47 6.49
CA LEU A 119 -5.99 -8.97 5.33
C LEU A 119 -5.31 -8.47 4.05
N VAL A 120 -5.15 -9.35 3.08
CA VAL A 120 -4.71 -8.97 1.73
C VAL A 120 -5.90 -9.05 0.80
N ILE A 121 -6.25 -7.92 0.18
CA ILE A 121 -7.31 -7.83 -0.83
C ILE A 121 -6.65 -7.70 -2.19
N ASP A 122 -6.85 -8.70 -3.02
CA ASP A 122 -6.27 -8.70 -4.35
C ASP A 122 -7.32 -8.34 -5.40
N HIS A 123 -7.05 -7.31 -6.15
CA HIS A 123 -7.94 -6.78 -7.19
C HIS A 123 -7.58 -7.27 -8.59
N SER A 124 -6.50 -8.04 -8.73
CA SER A 124 -6.09 -8.54 -10.04
C SER A 124 -6.32 -10.04 -10.16
N THR A 125 -7.03 -10.43 -11.23
CA THR A 125 -7.31 -11.82 -11.56
C THR A 125 -6.23 -12.47 -12.44
N GLY A 126 -5.26 -11.67 -12.92
CA GLY A 126 -4.19 -12.11 -13.81
C GLY A 126 -2.83 -11.51 -13.46
N TYR A 127 -1.83 -11.91 -14.21
CA TYR A 127 -0.49 -11.33 -14.11
C TYR A 127 -0.46 -9.91 -14.70
N MET A 128 0.41 -9.07 -14.14
CA MET A 128 0.63 -7.74 -14.70
C MET A 128 1.14 -7.84 -16.14
N PRO A 129 0.52 -7.16 -17.10
CA PRO A 129 0.96 -7.17 -18.50
C PRO A 129 2.26 -6.34 -18.64
N MET A 130 3.40 -6.99 -18.43
CA MET A 130 4.72 -6.39 -18.63
C MET A 130 5.26 -6.61 -20.05
N GLY A 131 4.38 -6.88 -21.01
CA GLY A 131 4.73 -7.21 -22.39
C GLY A 131 5.15 -8.67 -22.57
N ASN A 132 5.58 -9.00 -23.79
CA ASN A 132 6.04 -10.33 -24.17
C ASN A 132 7.57 -10.45 -24.03
N GLY A 133 8.09 -11.67 -23.94
CA GLY A 133 9.53 -11.94 -23.86
C GLY A 133 10.11 -11.92 -22.45
N LEU A 134 11.38 -11.51 -22.35
CA LEU A 134 12.15 -11.59 -21.10
C LEU A 134 11.54 -10.76 -19.97
N LEU A 135 11.08 -9.54 -20.26
CA LEU A 135 10.43 -8.66 -19.26
C LEU A 135 9.14 -9.29 -18.72
N GLY A 136 8.33 -9.89 -19.58
CA GLY A 136 7.13 -10.60 -19.16
C GLY A 136 7.43 -11.82 -18.29
N ALA A 137 8.50 -12.56 -18.59
CA ALA A 137 8.95 -13.68 -17.77
C ALA A 137 9.45 -13.22 -16.39
N CYS A 138 10.25 -12.16 -16.35
CA CYS A 138 10.72 -11.55 -15.10
C CYS A 138 9.55 -11.02 -14.25
N GLY A 139 8.56 -10.37 -14.87
CA GLY A 139 7.35 -9.89 -14.19
C GLY A 139 6.56 -11.03 -13.56
N ARG A 140 6.32 -12.11 -14.29
CA ARG A 140 5.62 -13.31 -13.74
C ARG A 140 6.39 -13.92 -12.58
N LEU A 141 7.72 -14.06 -12.69
CA LEU A 141 8.56 -14.58 -11.60
C LEU A 141 8.48 -13.68 -10.36
N TYR A 142 8.58 -12.36 -10.57
CA TYR A 142 8.43 -11.38 -9.49
C TYR A 142 7.07 -11.54 -8.78
N GLU A 143 5.97 -11.60 -9.53
CA GLU A 143 4.63 -11.77 -8.94
C GLU A 143 4.49 -13.09 -8.17
N GLN A 144 5.04 -14.19 -8.68
CA GLN A 144 5.04 -15.46 -7.95
C GLN A 144 5.78 -15.37 -6.62
N VAL A 145 6.93 -14.71 -6.61
CA VAL A 145 7.71 -14.46 -5.39
C VAL A 145 6.94 -13.54 -4.44
N ALA A 146 6.39 -12.43 -4.94
CA ALA A 146 5.58 -11.51 -4.16
C ALA A 146 4.37 -12.20 -3.51
N CYS A 147 3.64 -13.03 -4.29
CA CYS A 147 2.53 -13.83 -3.78
C CYS A 147 2.95 -14.77 -2.65
N ARG A 148 4.09 -15.46 -2.79
CA ARG A 148 4.60 -16.35 -1.74
C ARG A 148 4.99 -15.58 -0.48
N LEU A 149 5.63 -14.43 -0.64
CA LEU A 149 6.04 -13.56 0.47
C LEU A 149 4.85 -12.99 1.23
N VAL A 150 3.77 -12.66 0.52
CA VAL A 150 2.54 -12.12 1.12
C VAL A 150 1.69 -13.23 1.75
N ARG A 151 1.58 -14.42 1.11
CA ARG A 151 0.83 -15.56 1.65
C ARG A 151 1.53 -16.24 2.84
N GLY A 152 2.84 -16.23 2.87
CA GLY A 152 3.63 -16.77 3.99
C GLY A 152 3.62 -15.87 5.23
N THR A 153 2.81 -14.84 5.20
CA THR A 153 2.54 -13.94 6.32
C THR A 153 1.18 -14.23 6.90
#